data_84a70e42ef4296aa868640532157ffd3
#
_entry.id   84a70e42ef4296aa868640532157ffd3
#
_cell.length_a   1.000
_cell.length_b   1.000
_cell.length_c   1.000
_cell.angle_alpha   90.00
_cell.angle_beta   90.00
_cell.angle_gamma   90.00
#
_symmetry.space_group_name_H-M   'P 1'
#
loop_
_entity.id
_entity.type
_entity.pdbx_description
1 polymer ?
#
loop_
_entity_poly.entity_id
_entity_poly.type
_entity_poly.pdbx_seq_one_letter_code
_entity_poly.pdbx_strand_id
1 'polypeptide(L)'
;MENKQFKQQMRWFGPNDKVSLSDIAQAGAQGTVTALHEVPVGTVWTREAISKRKSLVNSFGLEWTVVESLPVHEDIKMCSGAFQQYIENYAESLRNLAYAGLEVVTYNFMPVFDWVRTDIAHLLPNQSESLLYDQEKYELADLFMLERPGARAEKDKVQLDRLQEQFDAMPEEEKQALFQCVFQALPGSVEALDKDQVLAAIAQYKDIDAQQLRANLIAFLDAIVPVAEEVGIQLAIHPDDPPFPVFGLPRIMSTEADVEQIMSRIPSKANGLCFCSGSFGAHPQNNLMRMLERWGSRIHFFHLRNTKREGPHRFWEASLLEGDADMYEIVKGAIKLMRKEQRSIPMRPDHGHKILDDLGKKVYPGYGAIGRLKSLAELRGLEYAIQAIV
;
A
#
# COMPACT_ATOMS: atom_id res chain seq x y z
N MET A 1 -29.96 -14.63 -9.78
CA MET A 1 -29.15 -13.76 -8.90
C MET A 1 -28.07 -13.16 -9.78
N GLU A 2 -27.90 -11.83 -9.74
CA GLU A 2 -26.81 -11.17 -10.47
C GLU A 2 -25.46 -11.71 -9.96
N ASN A 3 -24.60 -12.14 -10.88
CA ASN A 3 -23.26 -12.61 -10.51
C ASN A 3 -22.44 -11.43 -9.97
N LYS A 4 -22.18 -11.39 -8.68
CA LYS A 4 -21.30 -10.39 -8.08
C LYS A 4 -19.86 -10.65 -8.50
N GLN A 5 -19.17 -9.61 -8.94
CA GLN A 5 -17.83 -9.68 -9.50
C GLN A 5 -16.99 -8.50 -9.00
N PHE A 6 -15.69 -8.57 -9.20
CA PHE A 6 -14.81 -7.45 -8.90
C PHE A 6 -15.16 -6.22 -9.72
N LYS A 7 -15.11 -5.05 -9.07
CA LYS A 7 -15.01 -3.77 -9.79
C LYS A 7 -13.52 -3.58 -10.12
N GLN A 8 -13.13 -3.86 -11.37
CA GLN A 8 -11.73 -3.90 -11.81
C GLN A 8 -11.17 -2.49 -12.02
N GLN A 9 -10.13 -2.16 -11.27
CA GLN A 9 -9.53 -0.82 -11.22
C GLN A 9 -8.04 -0.87 -11.56
N MET A 10 -7.48 0.30 -11.93
CA MET A 10 -6.03 0.53 -11.94
C MET A 10 -5.69 1.83 -11.23
N ARG A 11 -4.53 1.89 -10.56
CA ARG A 11 -4.08 3.11 -9.89
C ARG A 11 -3.60 4.15 -10.88
N TRP A 12 -3.93 5.42 -10.61
CA TRP A 12 -3.50 6.59 -11.33
C TRP A 12 -3.02 7.68 -10.36
N PHE A 13 -1.82 8.21 -10.58
CA PHE A 13 -1.19 9.20 -9.70
C PHE A 13 -1.49 10.65 -10.08
N GLY A 14 -2.55 10.87 -10.83
CA GLY A 14 -2.98 12.21 -11.21
C GLY A 14 -2.40 12.68 -12.55
N PRO A 15 -2.64 13.95 -12.93
CA PRO A 15 -2.34 14.46 -14.27
C PRO A 15 -0.87 14.37 -14.68
N ASN A 16 0.06 14.24 -13.73
CA ASN A 16 1.49 14.12 -13.99
C ASN A 16 1.96 12.66 -14.13
N ASP A 17 1.05 11.68 -13.95
CA ASP A 17 1.38 10.27 -14.14
C ASP A 17 1.77 9.99 -15.59
N LYS A 18 2.80 9.19 -15.78
CA LYS A 18 3.26 8.77 -17.12
C LYS A 18 2.37 7.70 -17.74
N VAL A 19 1.59 7.00 -16.93
CA VAL A 19 0.49 6.14 -17.39
C VAL A 19 -0.79 6.97 -17.38
N SER A 20 -1.34 7.21 -18.56
CA SER A 20 -2.50 8.07 -18.74
C SER A 20 -3.82 7.36 -18.40
N LEU A 21 -4.88 8.14 -18.20
CA LEU A 21 -6.24 7.60 -18.08
C LEU A 21 -6.66 6.84 -19.36
N SER A 22 -6.15 7.25 -20.53
CA SER A 22 -6.36 6.53 -21.79
C SER A 22 -5.72 5.14 -21.76
N ASP A 23 -4.51 5.00 -21.23
CA ASP A 23 -3.85 3.69 -21.09
C ASP A 23 -4.65 2.78 -20.15
N ILE A 24 -5.17 3.33 -19.05
CA ILE A 24 -6.01 2.60 -18.07
C ILE A 24 -7.31 2.13 -18.72
N ALA A 25 -7.96 2.99 -19.49
CA ALA A 25 -9.17 2.63 -20.26
C ALA A 25 -8.87 1.55 -21.30
N GLN A 26 -7.76 1.67 -22.06
CA GLN A 26 -7.33 0.66 -23.03
C GLN A 26 -6.97 -0.68 -22.37
N ALA A 27 -6.45 -0.68 -21.15
CA ALA A 27 -6.24 -1.90 -20.36
C ALA A 27 -7.57 -2.60 -19.98
N GLY A 28 -8.70 -1.94 -20.23
CA GLY A 28 -10.05 -2.45 -19.96
C GLY A 28 -10.45 -2.37 -18.50
N ALA A 29 -9.79 -1.54 -17.69
CA ALA A 29 -10.26 -1.26 -16.35
C ALA A 29 -11.62 -0.54 -16.39
N GLN A 30 -12.51 -0.84 -15.44
CA GLN A 30 -13.81 -0.17 -15.31
C GLN A 30 -13.66 1.21 -14.66
N GLY A 31 -12.60 1.37 -13.88
CA GLY A 31 -12.32 2.62 -13.21
C GLY A 31 -10.88 2.75 -12.76
N THR A 32 -10.62 3.83 -12.07
CA THR A 32 -9.30 4.10 -11.49
C THR A 32 -9.40 4.41 -10.01
N VAL A 33 -8.38 4.02 -9.27
CA VAL A 33 -8.16 4.47 -7.91
C VAL A 33 -7.14 5.58 -7.92
N THR A 34 -7.44 6.69 -7.26
CA THR A 34 -6.58 7.88 -7.25
C THR A 34 -6.80 8.72 -6.00
N ALA A 35 -6.02 9.78 -5.86
CA ALA A 35 -6.07 10.74 -4.77
C ALA A 35 -5.87 12.16 -5.29
N LEU A 36 -6.08 13.16 -4.44
CA LEU A 36 -5.72 14.55 -4.74
C LEU A 36 -4.26 14.79 -4.28
N HIS A 37 -3.31 14.24 -5.04
CA HIS A 37 -1.88 14.27 -4.70
C HIS A 37 -1.30 15.69 -4.59
N GLU A 38 -1.95 16.67 -5.20
CA GLU A 38 -1.60 18.09 -5.16
C GLU A 38 -2.06 18.82 -3.88
N VAL A 39 -2.92 18.19 -3.08
CA VAL A 39 -3.41 18.77 -1.82
C VAL A 39 -2.46 18.38 -0.69
N PRO A 40 -1.94 19.36 0.08
CA PRO A 40 -1.04 19.06 1.20
C PRO A 40 -1.68 18.14 2.24
N VAL A 41 -0.88 17.27 2.84
CA VAL A 41 -1.32 16.33 3.89
C VAL A 41 -1.92 17.11 5.08
N GLY A 42 -3.04 16.65 5.59
CA GLY A 42 -3.77 17.29 6.69
C GLY A 42 -4.70 18.44 6.27
N THR A 43 -4.69 18.83 5.00
CA THR A 43 -5.60 19.83 4.45
C THR A 43 -6.93 19.18 4.04
N VAL A 44 -8.04 19.90 4.24
CA VAL A 44 -9.37 19.45 3.80
C VAL A 44 -9.42 19.33 2.27
N TRP A 45 -9.88 18.17 1.79
CA TRP A 45 -10.22 17.98 0.37
C TRP A 45 -11.57 18.61 0.08
N THR A 46 -11.56 19.70 -0.68
CA THR A 46 -12.79 20.43 -0.99
C THR A 46 -13.66 19.70 -2.01
N ARG A 47 -14.96 19.92 -1.95
CA ARG A 47 -15.94 19.36 -2.93
C ARG A 47 -15.59 19.74 -4.37
N GLU A 48 -15.08 20.95 -4.56
CA GLU A 48 -14.65 21.43 -5.89
C GLU A 48 -13.46 20.64 -6.43
N ALA A 49 -12.41 20.45 -5.62
CA ALA A 49 -11.22 19.67 -6.01
C ALA A 49 -11.58 18.21 -6.32
N ILE A 50 -12.42 17.60 -5.48
CA ILE A 50 -12.93 16.24 -5.68
C ILE A 50 -13.74 16.13 -6.97
N SER A 51 -14.68 17.05 -7.18
CA SER A 51 -15.54 17.08 -8.38
C SER A 51 -14.72 17.25 -9.66
N LYS A 52 -13.72 18.14 -9.64
CA LYS A 52 -12.79 18.34 -10.77
C LYS A 52 -12.04 17.05 -11.12
N ARG A 53 -11.49 16.35 -10.12
CA ARG A 53 -10.80 15.07 -10.32
C ARG A 53 -11.75 14.01 -10.86
N LYS A 54 -12.95 13.89 -10.29
CA LYS A 54 -13.97 12.93 -10.72
C LYS A 54 -14.43 13.19 -12.14
N SER A 55 -14.68 14.44 -12.51
CA SER A 55 -15.05 14.83 -13.88
C SER A 55 -13.97 14.49 -14.90
N LEU A 56 -12.69 14.70 -14.54
CA LEU A 56 -11.58 14.32 -15.40
C LEU A 56 -11.53 12.81 -15.63
N VAL A 57 -11.65 12.00 -14.58
CA VAL A 57 -11.68 10.54 -14.70
C VAL A 57 -12.86 10.08 -15.58
N ASN A 58 -14.05 10.63 -15.32
CA ASN A 58 -15.26 10.27 -16.05
C ASN A 58 -15.19 10.64 -17.53
N SER A 59 -14.43 11.69 -17.90
CA SER A 59 -14.26 12.09 -19.31
C SER A 59 -13.52 11.05 -20.16
N PHE A 60 -12.86 10.07 -19.53
CA PHE A 60 -12.22 8.92 -20.18
C PHE A 60 -13.07 7.64 -20.12
N GLY A 61 -14.34 7.73 -19.71
CA GLY A 61 -15.23 6.57 -19.55
C GLY A 61 -14.87 5.68 -18.34
N LEU A 62 -14.08 6.19 -17.41
CA LEU A 62 -13.66 5.50 -16.19
C LEU A 62 -14.45 6.01 -14.99
N GLU A 63 -14.60 5.18 -13.95
CA GLU A 63 -15.17 5.57 -12.67
C GLU A 63 -14.05 5.81 -11.63
N TRP A 64 -14.19 6.85 -10.81
CA TRP A 64 -13.40 6.98 -9.58
C TRP A 64 -14.23 6.51 -8.41
N THR A 65 -13.93 5.32 -7.89
CA THR A 65 -14.73 4.66 -6.84
C THR A 65 -13.96 4.49 -5.53
N VAL A 66 -12.63 4.46 -5.57
CA VAL A 66 -11.77 4.28 -4.41
C VAL A 66 -10.76 5.41 -4.32
N VAL A 67 -10.69 6.03 -3.17
CA VAL A 67 -9.62 6.99 -2.83
C VAL A 67 -8.40 6.21 -2.34
N GLU A 68 -7.28 6.38 -3.02
CA GLU A 68 -6.04 5.75 -2.59
C GLU A 68 -4.85 6.72 -2.71
N SER A 69 -4.47 7.34 -1.58
CA SER A 69 -5.04 7.30 -0.23
C SER A 69 -5.51 8.70 0.17
N LEU A 70 -6.40 8.79 1.17
CA LEU A 70 -6.51 10.02 1.96
C LEU A 70 -5.40 9.96 3.01
N PRO A 71 -4.37 10.81 2.92
CA PRO A 71 -3.19 10.68 3.77
C PRO A 71 -3.48 11.07 5.21
N VAL A 72 -2.94 10.29 6.16
CA VAL A 72 -3.00 10.59 7.59
C VAL A 72 -1.77 11.39 7.97
N HIS A 73 -1.96 12.60 8.54
CA HIS A 73 -0.87 13.47 8.97
C HIS A 73 -0.03 12.83 10.08
N GLU A 74 1.29 13.07 10.11
CA GLU A 74 2.19 12.50 11.12
C GLU A 74 1.77 12.89 12.54
N ASP A 75 1.30 14.12 12.77
CA ASP A 75 0.77 14.56 14.08
C ASP A 75 -0.37 13.65 14.60
N ILE A 76 -1.21 13.13 13.70
CA ILE A 76 -2.26 12.16 14.07
C ILE A 76 -1.62 10.85 14.51
N LYS A 77 -0.64 10.35 13.74
CA LYS A 77 0.06 9.10 14.06
C LYS A 77 0.80 9.19 15.39
N MET A 78 1.28 10.38 15.75
CA MET A 78 1.98 10.66 17.01
C MET A 78 1.05 11.13 18.15
N CYS A 79 -0.21 11.45 17.89
CA CYS A 79 -1.12 12.17 18.82
C CYS A 79 -0.46 13.43 19.41
N SER A 80 0.19 14.22 18.58
CA SER A 80 0.95 15.41 18.98
C SER A 80 0.64 16.60 18.08
N GLY A 81 1.19 17.77 18.40
CA GLY A 81 1.01 18.97 17.60
C GLY A 81 -0.46 19.35 17.38
N ALA A 82 -0.84 19.55 16.14
CA ALA A 82 -2.19 19.93 15.75
C ALA A 82 -3.11 18.73 15.40
N PHE A 83 -2.86 17.54 15.96
CA PHE A 83 -3.53 16.30 15.55
C PHE A 83 -5.07 16.38 15.61
N GLN A 84 -5.65 17.08 16.56
CA GLN A 84 -7.10 17.24 16.66
C GLN A 84 -7.67 18.00 15.45
N GLN A 85 -7.03 19.09 15.05
CA GLN A 85 -7.41 19.83 13.85
C GLN A 85 -7.27 18.99 12.59
N TYR A 86 -6.22 18.16 12.49
CA TYR A 86 -6.04 17.27 11.35
C TYR A 86 -7.07 16.15 11.32
N ILE A 87 -7.53 15.66 12.46
CA ILE A 87 -8.66 14.71 12.54
C ILE A 87 -9.96 15.36 12.05
N GLU A 88 -10.24 16.62 12.47
CA GLU A 88 -11.40 17.37 11.98
C GLU A 88 -11.35 17.58 10.47
N ASN A 89 -10.19 17.96 9.94
CA ASN A 89 -9.97 18.12 8.50
C ASN A 89 -10.15 16.80 7.74
N TYR A 90 -9.70 15.69 8.33
CA TYR A 90 -9.89 14.34 7.77
C TYR A 90 -11.39 13.99 7.73
N ALA A 91 -12.11 14.22 8.82
CA ALA A 91 -13.54 13.99 8.92
C ALA A 91 -14.34 14.81 7.89
N GLU A 92 -13.97 16.09 7.70
CA GLU A 92 -14.62 16.94 6.69
C GLU A 92 -14.30 16.46 5.27
N SER A 93 -13.08 15.96 5.03
CA SER A 93 -12.71 15.36 3.76
C SER A 93 -13.54 14.10 3.46
N LEU A 94 -13.82 13.27 4.46
CA LEU A 94 -14.72 12.11 4.31
C LEU A 94 -16.14 12.55 3.92
N ARG A 95 -16.71 13.59 4.54
CA ARG A 95 -18.02 14.11 4.17
C ARG A 95 -18.05 14.62 2.73
N ASN A 96 -16.99 15.31 2.31
CA ASN A 96 -16.89 15.84 0.96
C ASN A 96 -16.71 14.73 -0.09
N LEU A 97 -15.98 13.66 0.24
CA LEU A 97 -15.83 12.46 -0.62
C LEU A 97 -17.17 11.72 -0.76
N ALA A 98 -17.88 11.51 0.33
CA ALA A 98 -19.21 10.90 0.32
C ALA A 98 -20.22 11.71 -0.49
N TYR A 99 -20.22 13.05 -0.34
CA TYR A 99 -21.05 13.96 -1.14
C TYR A 99 -20.80 13.79 -2.65
N ALA A 100 -19.56 13.51 -3.03
CA ALA A 100 -19.21 13.23 -4.42
C ALA A 100 -19.53 11.78 -4.87
N GLY A 101 -20.08 10.93 -3.98
CA GLY A 101 -20.45 9.54 -4.27
C GLY A 101 -19.24 8.60 -4.29
N LEU A 102 -18.19 8.90 -3.54
CA LEU A 102 -17.08 7.98 -3.29
C LEU A 102 -17.41 7.12 -2.07
N GLU A 103 -17.18 5.82 -2.18
CA GLU A 103 -17.63 4.85 -1.18
C GLU A 103 -16.48 4.28 -0.34
N VAL A 104 -15.28 4.15 -0.92
CA VAL A 104 -14.14 3.50 -0.27
C VAL A 104 -12.97 4.48 -0.16
N VAL A 105 -12.43 4.61 1.04
CA VAL A 105 -11.26 5.45 1.32
C VAL A 105 -10.17 4.59 1.97
N THR A 106 -9.05 4.43 1.26
CA THR A 106 -7.87 3.79 1.85
C THR A 106 -7.01 4.80 2.58
N TYR A 107 -6.30 4.32 3.58
CA TYR A 107 -5.33 5.09 4.34
C TYR A 107 -4.19 4.20 4.83
N ASN A 108 -3.04 4.83 5.09
CA ASN A 108 -1.87 4.20 5.70
C ASN A 108 -1.66 4.77 7.11
N PHE A 109 -1.16 3.95 8.03
CA PHE A 109 -0.82 4.41 9.38
C PHE A 109 0.62 4.02 9.75
N MET A 110 1.48 4.02 8.75
CA MET A 110 2.90 3.73 8.86
C MET A 110 3.66 5.04 9.17
N PRO A 111 4.51 5.06 10.23
CA PRO A 111 5.35 6.22 10.53
C PRO A 111 6.32 6.53 9.39
N VAL A 112 6.40 7.77 8.95
CA VAL A 112 7.35 8.35 7.99
C VAL A 112 7.37 7.68 6.62
N PHE A 113 7.51 6.36 6.56
CA PHE A 113 7.64 5.59 5.31
C PHE A 113 6.45 4.64 5.11
N ASP A 114 5.64 4.90 4.12
CA ASP A 114 4.52 4.03 3.74
C ASP A 114 4.97 2.84 2.89
N TRP A 115 6.21 2.85 2.40
CA TRP A 115 6.75 1.82 1.52
C TRP A 115 8.27 1.87 1.52
N VAL A 116 8.93 0.70 1.55
CA VAL A 116 10.40 0.59 1.44
C VAL A 116 10.76 -0.59 0.56
N ARG A 117 11.66 -0.36 -0.40
CA ARG A 117 12.34 -1.40 -1.21
C ARG A 117 13.83 -1.14 -1.21
N THR A 118 14.59 -2.17 -1.53
CA THR A 118 16.06 -2.11 -1.63
C THR A 118 16.56 -2.22 -3.07
N ASP A 119 15.68 -2.61 -3.98
CA ASP A 119 15.92 -2.61 -5.42
C ASP A 119 14.59 -2.42 -6.16
N ILE A 120 14.53 -1.42 -7.03
CA ILE A 120 13.34 -1.10 -7.83
C ILE A 120 13.44 -1.56 -9.29
N ALA A 121 14.55 -2.20 -9.65
CA ALA A 121 14.82 -2.74 -10.98
C ALA A 121 15.44 -4.15 -10.90
N HIS A 122 15.04 -4.93 -9.89
CA HIS A 122 15.51 -6.30 -9.71
C HIS A 122 15.22 -7.15 -10.94
N LEU A 123 16.29 -7.58 -11.61
CA LEU A 123 16.19 -8.31 -12.86
C LEU A 123 15.79 -9.78 -12.60
N LEU A 124 14.70 -10.19 -13.20
CA LEU A 124 14.22 -11.57 -13.16
C LEU A 124 14.79 -12.41 -14.31
N PRO A 125 14.77 -13.76 -14.23
CA PRO A 125 15.30 -14.64 -15.28
C PRO A 125 14.71 -14.39 -16.68
N ASN A 126 13.48 -13.89 -16.77
CA ASN A 126 12.82 -13.54 -18.03
C ASN A 126 13.17 -12.12 -18.52
N GLN A 127 14.17 -11.47 -17.93
CA GLN A 127 14.65 -10.11 -18.25
C GLN A 127 13.65 -8.99 -17.93
N SER A 128 12.61 -9.25 -17.15
CA SER A 128 11.74 -8.21 -16.60
C SER A 128 12.33 -7.61 -15.32
N GLU A 129 11.98 -6.36 -15.03
CA GLU A 129 12.33 -5.70 -13.77
C GLU A 129 11.19 -5.84 -12.76
N SER A 130 11.53 -6.15 -11.53
CA SER A 130 10.63 -6.30 -10.39
C SER A 130 11.11 -5.47 -9.20
N LEU A 131 10.32 -5.44 -8.13
CA LEU A 131 10.66 -4.76 -6.89
C LEU A 131 11.13 -5.79 -5.87
N LEU A 132 12.26 -5.51 -5.21
CA LEU A 132 12.86 -6.37 -4.20
C LEU A 132 13.01 -5.65 -2.86
N TYR A 133 12.66 -6.33 -1.78
CA TYR A 133 13.07 -6.01 -0.42
C TYR A 133 14.05 -7.07 0.09
N ASP A 134 15.21 -6.61 0.54
CA ASP A 134 16.26 -7.42 1.13
C ASP A 134 16.69 -6.78 2.44
N GLN A 135 16.50 -7.50 3.55
CA GLN A 135 16.80 -7.01 4.88
C GLN A 135 18.29 -6.66 5.07
N GLU A 136 19.20 -7.43 4.47
CA GLU A 136 20.63 -7.13 4.61
C GLU A 136 20.98 -5.82 3.90
N LYS A 137 20.51 -5.62 2.66
CA LYS A 137 20.71 -4.35 1.95
C LYS A 137 20.06 -3.17 2.67
N TYR A 138 18.87 -3.38 3.21
CA TYR A 138 18.21 -2.39 4.05
C TYR A 138 19.06 -2.03 5.27
N GLU A 139 19.63 -3.02 5.99
CA GLU A 139 20.50 -2.78 7.15
C GLU A 139 21.80 -2.04 6.78
N LEU A 140 22.36 -2.27 5.58
CA LEU A 140 23.49 -1.48 5.07
C LEU A 140 23.11 -0.01 4.92
N ALA A 141 21.92 0.28 4.41
CA ALA A 141 21.44 1.65 4.26
C ALA A 141 21.19 2.32 5.62
N ASP A 142 20.58 1.62 6.58
CA ASP A 142 20.31 2.15 7.94
C ASP A 142 21.60 2.43 8.73
N LEU A 143 22.54 1.45 8.73
CA LEU A 143 23.74 1.50 9.55
C LEU A 143 24.83 2.43 9.01
N PHE A 144 25.04 2.47 7.69
CA PHE A 144 26.21 3.10 7.10
C PHE A 144 25.89 4.27 6.18
N MET A 145 24.68 4.38 5.67
CA MET A 145 24.28 5.53 4.84
C MET A 145 23.47 6.55 5.66
N LEU A 146 22.41 6.10 6.32
CA LEU A 146 21.62 6.94 7.23
C LEU A 146 22.36 7.22 8.54
N GLU A 147 23.13 6.23 9.04
CA GLU A 147 23.83 6.27 10.32
C GLU A 147 22.89 6.58 11.48
N ARG A 148 21.68 5.94 11.44
CA ARG A 148 20.65 6.18 12.42
C ARG A 148 21.15 5.99 13.85
N PRO A 149 20.92 6.96 14.76
CA PRO A 149 21.29 6.83 16.16
C PRO A 149 20.69 5.57 16.79
N GLY A 150 21.53 4.75 17.42
CA GLY A 150 21.10 3.50 18.05
C GLY A 150 21.11 2.26 17.15
N ALA A 151 21.09 2.38 15.82
CA ALA A 151 21.03 1.23 14.90
C ALA A 151 22.14 0.20 15.14
N ARG A 152 23.38 0.67 15.43
CA ARG A 152 24.50 -0.24 15.75
C ARG A 152 24.30 -1.02 17.04
N ALA A 153 23.61 -0.45 18.03
CA ALA A 153 23.34 -1.11 19.31
C ALA A 153 22.28 -2.23 19.21
N GLU A 154 21.52 -2.27 18.12
CA GLU A 154 20.52 -3.31 17.82
C GLU A 154 21.17 -4.60 17.25
N LYS A 155 22.48 -4.59 16.98
CA LYS A 155 23.22 -5.68 16.36
C LYS A 155 24.33 -6.19 17.27
N ASP A 156 24.60 -7.48 17.19
CA ASP A 156 25.80 -8.03 17.81
C ASP A 156 27.06 -7.72 16.97
N LYS A 157 28.24 -7.96 17.57
CA LYS A 157 29.51 -7.64 16.92
C LYS A 157 29.73 -8.43 15.63
N VAL A 158 29.33 -9.69 15.59
CA VAL A 158 29.56 -10.56 14.42
C VAL A 158 28.71 -10.08 13.24
N GLN A 159 27.46 -9.68 13.51
CA GLN A 159 26.57 -9.09 12.51
C GLN A 159 27.13 -7.77 11.99
N LEU A 160 27.63 -6.88 12.88
CA LEU A 160 28.22 -5.60 12.48
C LEU A 160 29.47 -5.76 11.63
N ASP A 161 30.39 -6.65 12.02
CA ASP A 161 31.63 -6.89 11.28
C ASP A 161 31.31 -7.42 9.87
N ARG A 162 30.37 -8.36 9.75
CA ARG A 162 29.91 -8.89 8.46
C ARG A 162 29.25 -7.82 7.58
N LEU A 163 28.37 -7.02 8.14
CA LEU A 163 27.69 -5.94 7.39
C LEU A 163 28.68 -4.86 6.97
N GLN A 164 29.69 -4.55 7.82
CA GLN A 164 30.75 -3.61 7.45
C GLN A 164 31.56 -4.11 6.25
N GLU A 165 31.99 -5.37 6.27
CA GLU A 165 32.71 -5.98 5.15
C GLU A 165 31.91 -5.93 3.85
N GLN A 166 30.60 -6.23 3.92
CA GLN A 166 29.72 -6.15 2.75
C GLN A 166 29.59 -4.71 2.23
N PHE A 167 29.43 -3.73 3.12
CA PHE A 167 29.33 -2.33 2.75
C PHE A 167 30.62 -1.80 2.12
N ASP A 168 31.78 -2.17 2.68
CA ASP A 168 33.10 -1.75 2.17
C ASP A 168 33.38 -2.35 0.78
N ALA A 169 32.92 -3.58 0.52
CA ALA A 169 33.04 -4.25 -0.75
C ALA A 169 32.05 -3.77 -1.81
N MET A 170 30.99 -3.04 -1.43
CA MET A 170 29.95 -2.58 -2.34
C MET A 170 30.47 -1.44 -3.24
N PRO A 171 30.28 -1.53 -4.58
CA PRO A 171 30.62 -0.44 -5.50
C PRO A 171 29.87 0.85 -5.17
N GLU A 172 30.49 1.98 -5.40
CA GLU A 172 29.90 3.31 -5.10
C GLU A 172 28.59 3.55 -5.86
N GLU A 173 28.49 3.09 -7.10
CA GLU A 173 27.26 3.17 -7.89
C GLU A 173 26.12 2.37 -7.25
N GLU A 174 26.41 1.19 -6.69
CA GLU A 174 25.42 0.37 -5.98
C GLU A 174 24.99 1.04 -4.67
N LYS A 175 25.92 1.66 -3.93
CA LYS A 175 25.61 2.45 -2.73
C LYS A 175 24.64 3.59 -3.06
N GLN A 176 24.93 4.34 -4.12
CA GLN A 176 24.07 5.45 -4.54
C GLN A 176 22.69 4.97 -4.98
N ALA A 177 22.61 3.88 -5.73
CA ALA A 177 21.34 3.28 -6.14
C ALA A 177 20.52 2.79 -4.93
N LEU A 178 21.18 2.14 -3.96
CA LEU A 178 20.55 1.67 -2.73
C LEU A 178 20.02 2.84 -1.89
N PHE A 179 20.83 3.90 -1.72
CA PHE A 179 20.41 5.11 -1.00
C PHE A 179 19.16 5.72 -1.64
N GLN A 180 19.18 5.93 -2.94
CA GLN A 180 18.04 6.48 -3.66
C GLN A 180 16.80 5.60 -3.56
N CYS A 181 16.97 4.27 -3.64
CA CYS A 181 15.86 3.33 -3.56
C CYS A 181 15.21 3.31 -2.18
N VAL A 182 16.03 3.20 -1.12
CA VAL A 182 15.53 3.02 0.26
C VAL A 182 14.87 4.29 0.81
N PHE A 183 15.36 5.46 0.42
CA PHE A 183 14.84 6.76 0.88
C PHE A 183 13.90 7.42 -0.13
N GLN A 184 13.57 6.74 -1.22
CA GLN A 184 12.59 7.22 -2.18
C GLN A 184 11.19 7.16 -1.57
N ALA A 185 10.47 8.28 -1.62
CA ALA A 185 9.09 8.32 -1.23
C ALA A 185 8.19 7.54 -2.20
N LEU A 186 7.07 7.00 -1.71
CA LEU A 186 6.03 6.45 -2.58
C LEU A 186 5.61 7.48 -3.63
N PRO A 187 5.36 7.05 -4.87
CA PRO A 187 4.80 7.92 -5.89
C PRO A 187 3.54 8.63 -5.42
N GLY A 188 3.52 9.95 -5.54
CA GLY A 188 2.38 10.80 -5.18
C GLY A 188 2.19 11.08 -3.69
N SER A 189 3.10 10.65 -2.80
CA SER A 189 2.91 10.84 -1.36
C SER A 189 3.72 11.98 -0.76
N VAL A 190 5.00 12.09 -0.96
CA VAL A 190 5.86 13.17 -0.39
C VAL A 190 7.06 13.40 -1.30
N GLU A 191 7.66 14.60 -1.25
CA GLU A 191 8.97 14.86 -1.85
C GLU A 191 10.04 13.96 -1.21
N ALA A 192 11.02 13.54 -2.00
CA ALA A 192 12.16 12.78 -1.49
C ALA A 192 12.86 13.58 -0.39
N LEU A 193 12.96 13.00 0.81
CA LEU A 193 13.63 13.62 1.95
C LEU A 193 15.14 13.43 1.82
N ASP A 194 15.91 14.43 2.25
CA ASP A 194 17.34 14.27 2.44
C ASP A 194 17.65 13.52 3.77
N LYS A 195 18.92 13.15 3.97
CA LYS A 195 19.34 12.39 5.17
C LYS A 195 18.95 13.06 6.48
N ASP A 196 19.12 14.37 6.60
CA ASP A 196 18.86 15.10 7.84
C ASP A 196 17.36 15.20 8.10
N GLN A 197 16.56 15.41 7.07
CA GLN A 197 15.10 15.41 7.14
C GLN A 197 14.56 14.03 7.55
N VAL A 198 15.11 12.94 7.00
CA VAL A 198 14.75 11.56 7.39
C VAL A 198 15.08 11.32 8.86
N LEU A 199 16.29 11.66 9.30
CA LEU A 199 16.70 11.50 10.71
C LEU A 199 15.83 12.34 11.65
N ALA A 200 15.50 13.56 11.27
CA ALA A 200 14.63 14.43 12.05
C ALA A 200 13.20 13.86 12.16
N ALA A 201 12.67 13.30 11.08
CA ALA A 201 11.36 12.67 11.07
C ALA A 201 11.33 11.41 11.96
N ILE A 202 12.33 10.54 11.83
CA ILE A 202 12.45 9.33 12.68
C ILE A 202 12.57 9.71 14.16
N ALA A 203 13.37 10.74 14.49
CA ALA A 203 13.60 11.17 15.87
C ALA A 203 12.32 11.62 16.60
N GLN A 204 11.30 12.06 15.87
CA GLN A 204 10.00 12.42 16.44
C GLN A 204 9.27 11.21 17.05
N TYR A 205 9.57 10.00 16.57
CA TYR A 205 8.96 8.75 17.02
C TYR A 205 9.74 8.03 18.13
N LYS A 206 10.79 8.64 18.70
CA LYS A 206 11.69 8.00 19.69
C LYS A 206 10.99 7.37 20.91
N ASP A 207 9.85 7.92 21.30
CA ASP A 207 9.07 7.50 22.46
C ASP A 207 7.77 6.76 22.05
N ILE A 208 7.63 6.40 20.77
CA ILE A 208 6.43 5.76 20.22
C ILE A 208 6.78 4.34 19.78
N ASP A 209 6.48 3.38 20.63
CA ASP A 209 6.57 1.97 20.29
C ASP A 209 5.31 1.45 19.55
N ALA A 210 5.27 0.17 19.23
CA ALA A 210 4.13 -0.44 18.53
C ALA A 210 2.84 -0.39 19.35
N GLN A 211 2.91 -0.45 20.68
CA GLN A 211 1.75 -0.35 21.55
C GLN A 211 1.17 1.07 21.52
N GLN A 212 2.03 2.08 21.65
CA GLN A 212 1.61 3.47 21.58
C GLN A 212 1.08 3.83 20.19
N LEU A 213 1.77 3.40 19.12
CA LEU A 213 1.30 3.66 17.75
C LEU A 213 -0.08 3.03 17.50
N ARG A 214 -0.33 1.81 18.01
CA ARG A 214 -1.63 1.15 17.93
C ARG A 214 -2.69 1.90 18.74
N ALA A 215 -2.35 2.42 19.93
CA ALA A 215 -3.26 3.25 20.70
C ALA A 215 -3.62 4.54 19.96
N ASN A 216 -2.66 5.16 19.28
CA ASN A 216 -2.88 6.35 18.46
C ASN A 216 -3.79 6.05 17.24
N LEU A 217 -3.60 4.91 16.58
CA LEU A 217 -4.50 4.45 15.51
C LEU A 217 -5.93 4.25 16.04
N ILE A 218 -6.08 3.64 17.21
CA ILE A 218 -7.41 3.44 17.84
C ILE A 218 -8.07 4.78 18.14
N ALA A 219 -7.33 5.75 18.71
CA ALA A 219 -7.86 7.09 18.97
C ALA A 219 -8.30 7.81 17.68
N PHE A 220 -7.53 7.69 16.60
CA PHE A 220 -7.93 8.19 15.30
C PHE A 220 -9.20 7.51 14.79
N LEU A 221 -9.29 6.19 14.87
CA LEU A 221 -10.47 5.43 14.43
C LEU A 221 -11.71 5.72 15.29
N ASP A 222 -11.56 5.86 16.60
CA ASP A 222 -12.66 6.26 17.51
C ASP A 222 -13.28 7.62 17.09
N ALA A 223 -12.47 8.52 16.51
CA ALA A 223 -12.94 9.82 16.04
C ALA A 223 -13.55 9.78 14.63
N ILE A 224 -12.97 9.03 13.68
CA ILE A 224 -13.39 9.10 12.27
C ILE A 224 -14.40 8.02 11.85
N VAL A 225 -14.43 6.87 12.52
CA VAL A 225 -15.38 5.79 12.17
C VAL A 225 -16.83 6.22 12.31
N PRO A 226 -17.26 6.93 13.37
CA PRO A 226 -18.62 7.46 13.45
C PRO A 226 -18.99 8.39 12.28
N VAL A 227 -18.04 9.20 11.81
CA VAL A 227 -18.24 10.04 10.62
C VAL A 227 -18.36 9.21 9.35
N ALA A 228 -17.52 8.19 9.19
CA ALA A 228 -17.59 7.28 8.06
C ALA A 228 -18.94 6.52 8.02
N GLU A 229 -19.45 6.08 9.17
CA GLU A 229 -20.79 5.47 9.31
C GLU A 229 -21.91 6.45 8.92
N GLU A 230 -21.85 7.71 9.43
CA GLU A 230 -22.81 8.76 9.13
C GLU A 230 -22.96 8.99 7.63
N VAL A 231 -21.84 9.01 6.90
CA VAL A 231 -21.84 9.36 5.47
C VAL A 231 -21.75 8.15 4.53
N GLY A 232 -21.68 6.92 5.05
CA GLY A 232 -21.64 5.69 4.26
C GLY A 232 -20.27 5.37 3.65
N ILE A 233 -19.17 5.96 4.15
CA ILE A 233 -17.81 5.64 3.72
C ILE A 233 -17.31 4.35 4.36
N GLN A 234 -16.64 3.53 3.57
CA GLN A 234 -15.91 2.35 3.99
C GLN A 234 -14.41 2.69 4.07
N LEU A 235 -13.87 2.75 5.28
CA LEU A 235 -12.45 2.96 5.52
C LEU A 235 -11.70 1.64 5.30
N ALA A 236 -10.59 1.69 4.59
CA ALA A 236 -9.79 0.52 4.25
C ALA A 236 -8.32 0.75 4.58
N ILE A 237 -7.86 0.29 5.77
CA ILE A 237 -6.45 0.40 6.14
C ILE A 237 -5.60 -0.50 5.25
N HIS A 238 -4.52 0.06 4.68
CA HIS A 238 -3.52 -0.71 3.95
C HIS A 238 -2.54 -1.37 4.93
N PRO A 239 -2.16 -2.64 4.75
CA PRO A 239 -1.15 -3.29 5.57
C PRO A 239 0.24 -2.68 5.35
N ASP A 240 1.12 -2.87 6.33
CA ASP A 240 2.51 -2.40 6.25
C ASP A 240 3.26 -3.01 5.06
N ASP A 241 4.10 -2.21 4.39
CA ASP A 241 4.93 -2.65 3.27
C ASP A 241 6.34 -2.04 3.30
N PRO A 242 7.38 -2.81 3.70
CA PRO A 242 7.34 -4.22 4.07
C PRO A 242 6.62 -4.47 5.40
N PRO A 243 6.16 -5.71 5.66
CA PRO A 243 5.50 -6.07 6.91
C PRO A 243 6.50 -6.33 8.04
N PHE A 244 7.51 -5.48 8.16
CA PHE A 244 8.59 -5.51 9.16
C PHE A 244 8.93 -4.10 9.62
N PRO A 245 9.37 -3.91 10.88
CA PRO A 245 9.86 -2.61 11.35
C PRO A 245 11.00 -2.08 10.47
N VAL A 246 10.99 -0.78 10.19
CA VAL A 246 12.02 -0.11 9.40
C VAL A 246 12.52 1.13 10.15
N PHE A 247 13.83 1.36 10.16
CA PHE A 247 14.49 2.52 10.78
C PHE A 247 14.13 2.71 12.25
N GLY A 248 13.93 1.61 12.99
CA GLY A 248 13.46 1.65 14.39
C GLY A 248 11.99 2.07 14.55
N LEU A 249 11.29 2.35 13.45
CA LEU A 249 9.88 2.72 13.46
C LEU A 249 9.00 1.47 13.53
N PRO A 250 7.96 1.47 14.40
CA PRO A 250 7.08 0.32 14.54
C PRO A 250 6.18 0.13 13.33
N ARG A 251 5.75 -1.13 13.13
CA ARG A 251 4.69 -1.54 12.20
C ARG A 251 3.58 -2.20 13.00
N ILE A 252 2.32 -1.93 12.69
CA ILE A 252 1.16 -2.35 13.49
C ILE A 252 0.02 -2.98 12.68
N MET A 253 0.22 -3.15 11.37
CA MET A 253 -0.72 -3.80 10.46
C MET A 253 0.00 -4.82 9.55
N SER A 254 0.92 -5.58 10.11
CA SER A 254 1.76 -6.54 9.39
C SER A 254 1.23 -7.97 9.44
N THR A 255 0.55 -8.35 10.52
CA THR A 255 0.16 -9.73 10.81
C THR A 255 -1.34 -9.90 11.03
N GLU A 256 -1.80 -11.17 10.94
CA GLU A 256 -3.18 -11.53 11.32
C GLU A 256 -3.51 -11.11 12.76
N ALA A 257 -2.54 -11.19 13.69
CA ALA A 257 -2.73 -10.76 15.07
C ALA A 257 -2.92 -9.23 15.19
N ASP A 258 -2.22 -8.45 14.37
CA ASP A 258 -2.41 -7.01 14.32
C ASP A 258 -3.81 -6.65 13.81
N VAL A 259 -4.24 -7.31 12.74
CA VAL A 259 -5.60 -7.15 12.20
C VAL A 259 -6.65 -7.47 13.28
N GLU A 260 -6.47 -8.58 14.00
CA GLU A 260 -7.37 -8.96 15.10
C GLU A 260 -7.52 -7.85 16.14
N GLN A 261 -6.40 -7.29 16.60
CA GLN A 261 -6.41 -6.25 17.64
C GLN A 261 -7.19 -5.02 17.20
N ILE A 262 -7.01 -4.56 15.96
CA ILE A 262 -7.70 -3.37 15.45
C ILE A 262 -9.18 -3.68 15.15
N MET A 263 -9.47 -4.79 14.49
CA MET A 263 -10.84 -5.13 14.09
C MET A 263 -11.74 -5.47 15.29
N SER A 264 -11.18 -6.08 16.34
CA SER A 264 -11.91 -6.37 17.57
C SER A 264 -12.15 -5.12 18.41
N ARG A 265 -11.18 -4.18 18.44
CA ARG A 265 -11.31 -2.95 19.22
C ARG A 265 -12.28 -1.96 18.57
N ILE A 266 -12.35 -1.93 17.24
CA ILE A 266 -13.25 -1.08 16.45
C ILE A 266 -14.14 -1.98 15.57
N PRO A 267 -15.22 -2.54 16.12
CA PRO A 267 -16.01 -3.58 15.45
C PRO A 267 -16.94 -3.07 14.34
N SER A 268 -16.97 -1.76 14.07
CA SER A 268 -17.77 -1.15 13.00
C SER A 268 -17.49 -1.75 11.62
N LYS A 269 -18.52 -1.91 10.81
CA LYS A 269 -18.37 -2.32 9.41
C LYS A 269 -17.71 -1.23 8.53
N ALA A 270 -17.79 0.03 8.95
CA ALA A 270 -17.11 1.12 8.25
C ALA A 270 -15.57 1.05 8.40
N ASN A 271 -15.06 0.41 9.47
CA ASN A 271 -13.63 0.13 9.65
C ASN A 271 -13.27 -1.21 9.01
N GLY A 272 -12.45 -1.24 8.00
CA GLY A 272 -12.09 -2.46 7.27
C GLY A 272 -10.69 -2.43 6.67
N LEU A 273 -10.44 -3.37 5.77
CA LEU A 273 -9.14 -3.66 5.19
C LEU A 273 -9.09 -3.32 3.70
N CYS A 274 -7.97 -2.76 3.29
CA CYS A 274 -7.41 -3.01 1.99
C CYS A 274 -6.66 -4.35 2.05
N PHE A 275 -7.25 -5.42 1.53
CA PHE A 275 -6.61 -6.73 1.56
C PHE A 275 -5.54 -6.81 0.48
N CYS A 276 -4.30 -6.45 0.84
CA CYS A 276 -3.15 -6.56 -0.04
C CYS A 276 -2.50 -7.94 0.12
N SER A 277 -2.74 -8.83 -0.86
CA SER A 277 -2.17 -10.17 -0.84
C SER A 277 -0.64 -10.18 -0.95
N GLY A 278 -0.04 -9.13 -1.52
CA GLY A 278 1.42 -8.98 -1.59
C GLY A 278 2.03 -8.57 -0.25
N SER A 279 1.50 -7.51 0.40
CA SER A 279 2.05 -7.03 1.68
C SER A 279 1.84 -8.06 2.79
N PHE A 280 0.61 -8.56 2.99
CA PHE A 280 0.39 -9.64 3.95
C PHE A 280 1.13 -10.93 3.59
N GLY A 281 1.23 -11.28 2.28
CA GLY A 281 1.89 -12.49 1.80
C GLY A 281 3.42 -12.46 1.94
N ALA A 282 4.02 -11.27 2.04
CA ALA A 282 5.45 -11.13 2.31
C ALA A 282 5.82 -11.54 3.76
N HIS A 283 4.86 -11.50 4.70
CA HIS A 283 5.11 -11.96 6.07
C HIS A 283 4.92 -13.48 6.19
N PRO A 284 5.95 -14.25 6.63
CA PRO A 284 5.93 -15.72 6.59
C PRO A 284 4.88 -16.38 7.51
N GLN A 285 4.40 -15.67 8.52
CA GLN A 285 3.42 -16.21 9.48
C GLN A 285 1.97 -16.01 9.06
N ASN A 286 1.70 -15.21 8.03
CA ASN A 286 0.35 -14.94 7.60
C ASN A 286 -0.22 -16.08 6.76
N ASN A 287 -1.48 -16.43 7.02
CA ASN A 287 -2.27 -17.31 6.17
C ASN A 287 -3.38 -16.50 5.50
N LEU A 288 -3.16 -16.16 4.22
CA LEU A 288 -4.06 -15.27 3.48
C LEU A 288 -5.49 -15.81 3.37
N MET A 289 -5.66 -17.14 3.23
CA MET A 289 -7.00 -17.74 3.14
C MET A 289 -7.74 -17.64 4.47
N ARG A 290 -7.07 -17.93 5.59
CA ARG A 290 -7.65 -17.78 6.93
C ARG A 290 -8.02 -16.31 7.21
N MET A 291 -7.16 -15.36 6.81
CA MET A 291 -7.45 -13.94 6.94
C MET A 291 -8.66 -13.52 6.09
N LEU A 292 -8.74 -14.01 4.85
CA LEU A 292 -9.89 -13.76 3.96
C LEU A 292 -11.19 -14.32 4.53
N GLU A 293 -11.18 -15.54 5.06
CA GLU A 293 -12.35 -16.16 5.69
C GLU A 293 -12.79 -15.40 6.95
N ARG A 294 -11.84 -15.02 7.79
CA ARG A 294 -12.12 -14.38 9.08
C ARG A 294 -12.59 -12.93 8.92
N TRP A 295 -11.93 -12.17 8.04
CA TRP A 295 -12.14 -10.73 7.89
C TRP A 295 -12.90 -10.34 6.63
N GLY A 296 -13.38 -11.29 5.85
CA GLY A 296 -13.97 -11.05 4.53
C GLY A 296 -15.06 -10.00 4.53
N SER A 297 -15.97 -9.99 5.53
CA SER A 297 -17.03 -8.97 5.66
C SER A 297 -16.49 -7.54 5.88
N ARG A 298 -15.22 -7.41 6.24
CA ARG A 298 -14.51 -6.17 6.51
C ARG A 298 -13.49 -5.82 5.42
N ILE A 299 -13.40 -6.61 4.34
CA ILE A 299 -12.54 -6.29 3.20
C ILE A 299 -13.33 -5.36 2.28
N HIS A 300 -12.85 -4.13 2.12
CA HIS A 300 -13.49 -3.10 1.31
C HIS A 300 -12.78 -2.86 -0.01
N PHE A 301 -11.53 -3.29 -0.11
CA PHE A 301 -10.74 -3.18 -1.32
C PHE A 301 -9.72 -4.32 -1.41
N PHE A 302 -9.49 -4.85 -2.61
CA PHE A 302 -8.46 -5.85 -2.87
C PHE A 302 -7.29 -5.25 -3.64
N HIS A 303 -6.07 -5.42 -3.12
CA HIS A 303 -4.83 -5.34 -3.86
C HIS A 303 -4.35 -6.77 -4.15
N LEU A 304 -4.47 -7.19 -5.40
CA LEU A 304 -4.04 -8.52 -5.81
C LEU A 304 -2.64 -8.43 -6.41
N ARG A 305 -1.66 -8.81 -5.61
CA ARG A 305 -0.22 -8.86 -5.90
C ARG A 305 0.33 -10.15 -5.33
N ASN A 306 1.34 -10.70 -5.97
CA ASN A 306 2.04 -11.87 -5.47
C ASN A 306 3.50 -11.55 -5.17
N THR A 307 4.06 -12.22 -4.18
CA THR A 307 5.46 -12.10 -3.78
C THR A 307 6.09 -13.48 -3.72
N LYS A 308 7.40 -13.54 -3.96
CA LYS A 308 8.23 -14.72 -3.74
C LYS A 308 9.24 -14.43 -2.65
N ARG A 309 9.25 -15.26 -1.62
CA ARG A 309 10.17 -15.11 -0.48
C ARG A 309 11.41 -15.98 -0.67
N GLU A 310 12.55 -15.41 -0.30
CA GLU A 310 13.82 -16.12 -0.10
C GLU A 310 14.24 -15.97 1.36
N GLY A 311 13.70 -16.83 2.21
CA GLY A 311 13.88 -16.70 3.66
C GLY A 311 12.86 -15.74 4.31
N PRO A 312 13.07 -15.41 5.61
CA PRO A 312 12.05 -14.72 6.41
C PRO A 312 11.91 -13.22 6.10
N HIS A 313 12.96 -12.57 5.60
CA HIS A 313 13.03 -11.11 5.46
C HIS A 313 13.58 -10.67 4.08
N ARG A 314 13.49 -11.52 3.07
CA ARG A 314 13.82 -11.18 1.70
C ARG A 314 12.70 -11.67 0.78
N PHE A 315 12.18 -10.77 -0.04
CA PHE A 315 11.14 -11.09 -1.02
C PHE A 315 11.21 -10.15 -2.22
N TRP A 316 10.83 -10.67 -3.38
CA TRP A 316 10.54 -9.83 -4.56
C TRP A 316 9.09 -9.98 -5.00
N GLU A 317 8.63 -9.05 -5.81
CA GLU A 317 7.30 -9.11 -6.38
C GLU A 317 7.31 -10.08 -7.57
N ALA A 318 6.59 -11.18 -7.43
CA ALA A 318 6.51 -12.24 -8.44
C ALA A 318 5.45 -11.90 -9.51
N SER A 319 5.51 -12.61 -10.65
CA SER A 319 4.34 -12.66 -11.53
C SER A 319 3.12 -13.12 -10.75
N LEU A 320 1.95 -12.58 -11.13
CA LEU A 320 0.74 -12.73 -10.32
C LEU A 320 0.41 -14.19 -9.96
N LEU A 321 0.64 -15.14 -10.89
CA LEU A 321 0.31 -16.55 -10.71
C LEU A 321 1.51 -17.42 -10.26
N GLU A 322 2.71 -16.83 -10.08
CA GLU A 322 3.96 -17.57 -9.87
C GLU A 322 4.59 -17.34 -8.48
N GLY A 323 3.95 -16.54 -7.63
CA GLY A 323 4.42 -16.26 -6.27
C GLY A 323 4.03 -17.32 -5.24
N ASP A 324 4.23 -16.99 -3.97
CA ASP A 324 3.93 -17.89 -2.84
C ASP A 324 2.46 -17.89 -2.45
N ALA A 325 1.70 -16.87 -2.84
CA ALA A 325 0.25 -16.80 -2.59
C ALA A 325 -0.51 -17.59 -3.68
N ASP A 326 -1.38 -18.50 -3.27
CA ASP A 326 -2.30 -19.18 -4.17
C ASP A 326 -3.38 -18.22 -4.67
N MET A 327 -3.10 -17.54 -5.79
CA MET A 327 -3.98 -16.54 -6.35
C MET A 327 -5.33 -17.12 -6.80
N TYR A 328 -5.35 -18.40 -7.22
CA TYR A 328 -6.59 -19.08 -7.58
C TYR A 328 -7.53 -19.20 -6.38
N GLU A 329 -7.03 -19.68 -5.23
CA GLU A 329 -7.84 -19.82 -4.03
C GLU A 329 -8.23 -18.45 -3.45
N ILE A 330 -7.35 -17.43 -3.52
CA ILE A 330 -7.70 -16.05 -3.09
C ILE A 330 -8.85 -15.49 -3.92
N VAL A 331 -8.77 -15.56 -5.26
CA VAL A 331 -9.83 -15.06 -6.15
C VAL A 331 -11.12 -15.84 -5.95
N LYS A 332 -11.03 -17.16 -5.82
CA LYS A 332 -12.20 -18.02 -5.53
C LYS A 332 -12.85 -17.69 -4.19
N GLY A 333 -12.04 -17.49 -3.14
CA GLY A 333 -12.52 -17.06 -1.83
C GLY A 333 -13.21 -15.70 -1.89
N ALA A 334 -12.63 -14.74 -2.61
CA ALA A 334 -13.21 -13.42 -2.82
C ALA A 334 -14.54 -13.47 -3.59
N ILE A 335 -14.66 -14.31 -4.62
CA ILE A 335 -15.93 -14.49 -5.36
C ILE A 335 -17.00 -15.08 -4.46
N LYS A 336 -16.66 -16.12 -3.67
CA LYS A 336 -17.59 -16.70 -2.67
C LYS A 336 -18.05 -15.66 -1.64
N LEU A 337 -17.12 -14.84 -1.15
CA LEU A 337 -17.39 -13.73 -0.25
C LEU A 337 -18.36 -12.72 -0.88
N MET A 338 -18.08 -12.23 -2.08
CA MET A 338 -18.91 -11.26 -2.79
C MET A 338 -20.34 -11.80 -3.02
N ARG A 339 -20.48 -13.08 -3.36
CA ARG A 339 -21.80 -13.75 -3.51
C ARG A 339 -22.52 -13.87 -2.16
N LYS A 340 -21.82 -14.25 -1.09
CA LYS A 340 -22.38 -14.34 0.25
C LYS A 340 -22.87 -12.99 0.77
N GLU A 341 -22.06 -11.95 0.59
CA GLU A 341 -22.36 -10.59 1.07
C GLU A 341 -23.24 -9.79 0.09
N GLN A 342 -23.57 -10.36 -1.07
CA GLN A 342 -24.36 -9.71 -2.14
C GLN A 342 -23.80 -8.34 -2.57
N ARG A 343 -22.47 -8.17 -2.58
CA ARG A 343 -21.77 -6.96 -2.96
C ARG A 343 -20.62 -7.24 -3.91
N SER A 344 -20.35 -6.32 -4.82
CA SER A 344 -19.11 -6.29 -5.61
C SER A 344 -18.06 -5.49 -4.86
N ILE A 345 -16.81 -5.95 -4.86
CA ILE A 345 -15.71 -5.30 -4.16
C ILE A 345 -14.74 -4.75 -5.20
N PRO A 346 -14.27 -3.49 -5.05
CA PRO A 346 -13.21 -2.96 -5.89
C PRO A 346 -11.94 -3.80 -5.77
N MET A 347 -11.25 -4.01 -6.90
CA MET A 347 -9.98 -4.71 -6.98
C MET A 347 -9.07 -4.03 -7.96
N ARG A 348 -7.79 -3.99 -7.68
CA ARG A 348 -6.75 -3.67 -8.65
C ARG A 348 -5.60 -4.67 -8.61
N PRO A 349 -4.96 -4.95 -9.77
CA PRO A 349 -3.60 -5.44 -9.73
C PRO A 349 -2.75 -4.36 -9.05
N ASP A 350 -2.00 -4.75 -8.04
CA ASP A 350 -1.24 -3.76 -7.24
C ASP A 350 -0.04 -3.25 -8.04
N HIS A 351 1.10 -3.94 -7.98
CA HIS A 351 2.24 -3.66 -8.82
C HIS A 351 2.30 -4.64 -9.99
N GLY A 352 2.89 -4.21 -11.11
CA GLY A 352 3.22 -5.04 -12.26
C GLY A 352 4.73 -5.00 -12.53
N HIS A 353 5.27 -6.07 -13.10
CA HIS A 353 6.65 -6.07 -13.57
C HIS A 353 6.81 -5.03 -14.68
N LYS A 354 7.98 -4.40 -14.73
CA LYS A 354 8.35 -3.55 -15.84
C LYS A 354 8.85 -4.44 -16.97
N ILE A 355 8.08 -4.50 -18.07
CA ILE A 355 8.27 -5.45 -19.17
C ILE A 355 8.12 -4.74 -20.51
N LEU A 356 8.69 -5.35 -21.56
CA LEU A 356 8.54 -4.90 -22.95
C LEU A 356 8.85 -3.40 -23.10
N ASP A 357 7.99 -2.65 -23.77
CA ASP A 357 8.18 -1.22 -24.00
C ASP A 357 8.18 -0.36 -22.73
N ASP A 358 7.70 -0.87 -21.59
CA ASP A 358 7.81 -0.18 -20.32
C ASP A 358 9.26 -0.09 -19.83
N LEU A 359 10.17 -1.04 -20.23
CA LEU A 359 11.59 -1.02 -19.86
C LEU A 359 12.29 0.28 -20.27
N GLY A 360 11.90 0.86 -21.41
CA GLY A 360 12.44 2.13 -21.90
C GLY A 360 11.79 3.39 -21.32
N LYS A 361 10.74 3.26 -20.48
CA LYS A 361 9.94 4.39 -19.98
C LYS A 361 10.30 4.74 -18.55
N LYS A 362 10.26 6.04 -18.23
CA LYS A 362 10.31 6.53 -16.84
C LYS A 362 8.88 6.48 -16.26
N VAL A 363 8.53 5.34 -15.69
CA VAL A 363 7.29 5.14 -14.93
C VAL A 363 7.61 4.98 -13.44
N TYR A 364 6.63 5.17 -12.59
CA TYR A 364 6.80 4.86 -11.16
C TYR A 364 7.10 3.36 -10.98
N PRO A 365 8.03 2.99 -10.09
CA PRO A 365 8.38 1.60 -9.83
C PRO A 365 7.14 0.76 -9.49
N GLY A 366 6.95 -0.36 -10.20
CA GLY A 366 5.77 -1.22 -10.08
C GLY A 366 4.51 -0.72 -10.80
N TYR A 367 4.52 0.48 -11.39
CA TYR A 367 3.30 1.07 -11.98
C TYR A 367 3.35 1.24 -13.51
N GLY A 368 4.19 0.49 -14.20
CA GLY A 368 4.16 0.41 -15.66
C GLY A 368 2.77 -0.04 -16.19
N ALA A 369 2.40 0.45 -17.36
CA ALA A 369 1.07 0.15 -17.93
C ALA A 369 0.97 -1.32 -18.35
N ILE A 370 2.01 -1.86 -19.02
CA ILE A 370 1.96 -3.19 -19.65
C ILE A 370 1.96 -4.28 -18.57
N GLY A 371 2.79 -4.16 -17.54
CA GLY A 371 2.83 -5.15 -16.46
C GLY A 371 1.51 -5.23 -15.69
N ARG A 372 0.89 -4.08 -15.40
CA ARG A 372 -0.42 -4.05 -14.73
C ARG A 372 -1.55 -4.53 -15.64
N LEU A 373 -1.50 -4.23 -16.95
CA LEU A 373 -2.41 -4.82 -17.94
C LEU A 373 -2.32 -6.34 -17.94
N LYS A 374 -1.10 -6.91 -17.96
CA LYS A 374 -0.88 -8.36 -17.87
C LYS A 374 -1.56 -8.93 -16.62
N SER A 375 -1.27 -8.37 -15.45
CA SER A 375 -1.85 -8.85 -14.19
C SER A 375 -3.37 -8.69 -14.15
N LEU A 376 -3.92 -7.59 -14.70
CA LEU A 376 -5.38 -7.41 -14.80
C LEU A 376 -6.03 -8.44 -15.73
N ALA A 377 -5.37 -8.78 -16.83
CA ALA A 377 -5.87 -9.81 -17.76
C ALA A 377 -5.83 -11.21 -17.12
N GLU A 378 -4.79 -11.55 -16.36
CA GLU A 378 -4.70 -12.79 -15.60
C GLU A 378 -5.80 -12.89 -14.55
N LEU A 379 -6.04 -11.83 -13.76
CA LEU A 379 -7.13 -11.77 -12.77
C LEU A 379 -8.51 -11.91 -13.42
N ARG A 380 -8.72 -11.26 -14.54
CA ARG A 380 -9.97 -11.33 -15.33
C ARG A 380 -10.21 -12.74 -15.84
N GLY A 381 -9.17 -13.40 -16.34
CA GLY A 381 -9.25 -14.79 -16.80
C GLY A 381 -9.59 -15.74 -15.65
N LEU A 382 -8.93 -15.59 -14.48
CA LEU A 382 -9.24 -16.35 -13.27
C LEU A 382 -10.68 -16.13 -12.81
N GLU A 383 -11.11 -14.87 -12.69
CA GLU A 383 -12.46 -14.53 -12.28
C GLU A 383 -13.49 -15.18 -13.20
N TYR A 384 -13.32 -15.06 -14.52
CA TYR A 384 -14.21 -15.63 -15.52
C TYR A 384 -14.30 -17.15 -15.39
N ALA A 385 -13.17 -17.85 -15.26
CA ALA A 385 -13.14 -19.30 -15.13
C ALA A 385 -13.78 -19.77 -13.81
N ILE A 386 -13.47 -19.09 -12.70
CA ILE A 386 -13.98 -19.47 -11.38
C ILE A 386 -15.48 -19.22 -11.27
N GLN A 387 -15.99 -18.13 -11.85
CA GLN A 387 -17.44 -17.84 -11.84
C GLN A 387 -18.29 -18.92 -12.52
N ALA A 388 -17.71 -19.67 -13.46
CA ALA A 388 -18.38 -20.77 -14.14
C ALA A 388 -18.51 -22.06 -13.30
N ILE A 389 -17.71 -22.19 -12.23
CA ILE A 389 -17.60 -23.41 -11.44
C ILE A 389 -17.98 -23.27 -9.96
N VAL A 390 -18.24 -22.06 -9.47
CA VAL A 390 -18.54 -21.79 -8.04
C VAL A 390 -20.02 -21.42 -7.83
#